data_9caf60a1213a945d0eee2adbdfb6c4bb
#
_entry.id   9caf60a1213a945d0eee2adbdfb6c4bb
#
_cell.length_a   1.000
_cell.length_b   1.000
_cell.length_c   1.000
_cell.angle_alpha   90.00
_cell.angle_beta   90.00
_cell.angle_gamma   90.00
#
_symmetry.space_group_name_H-M   'P 1'
#
loop_
_entity.id
_entity.type
_entity.pdbx_description
1 polymer ?
#
loop_
_entity_poly.entity_id
_entity_poly.type
_entity_poly.pdbx_seq_one_letter_code
_entity_poly.pdbx_strand_id
1 'polypeptide(L)'
;CLSRGLGDVYKRQKYKALPTLAFTHFQPAQPTTVGKRATLWLMELKLDLDDLDYLIGSMRLLGSKGTTGTQASFLELFDGDHDRIRRLDKIIANKMGFEDVYPVSGQTYSRKVDTRVVNVLAGIAASAHKFSNDIRLLQHLKEIEEPFEKNQIGSSAMAYKRNPMRSERIASLANFVMADAMNPAITSATQWFERTLDDSANKRMSVP
;
A
#
# COMPACT_ATOMS: atom_id res chain seq x y z
N CYS A 1 3.44 -9.50 12.30
CA CYS A 1 4.03 -8.98 11.05
C CYS A 1 5.56 -9.02 11.05
N LEU A 2 6.23 -8.69 12.15
CA LEU A 2 7.69 -8.72 12.30
C LEU A 2 8.32 -10.11 12.07
N SER A 3 7.62 -11.21 12.39
CA SER A 3 8.13 -12.57 12.21
C SER A 3 8.28 -13.00 10.75
N ARG A 4 7.55 -12.39 9.81
CA ARG A 4 7.65 -12.70 8.37
C ARG A 4 8.84 -11.98 7.72
N GLY A 5 9.15 -10.75 8.13
CA GLY A 5 10.33 -10.02 7.67
C GLY A 5 11.65 -10.70 8.08
N LEU A 6 11.69 -11.33 9.24
CA LEU A 6 12.85 -12.12 9.69
C LEU A 6 13.12 -13.34 8.79
N GLY A 7 12.07 -13.95 8.21
CA GLY A 7 12.21 -15.07 7.28
C GLY A 7 12.97 -14.69 5.99
N ASP A 8 12.74 -13.50 5.47
CA ASP A 8 13.40 -13.02 4.24
C ASP A 8 14.85 -12.60 4.49
N VAL A 9 15.13 -11.99 5.64
CA VAL A 9 16.50 -11.70 6.09
C VAL A 9 17.30 -12.99 6.28
N TYR A 10 16.69 -14.02 6.91
CA TYR A 10 17.31 -15.32 7.09
C TYR A 10 17.61 -16.00 5.75
N LYS A 11 16.68 -16.02 4.82
CA LYS A 11 16.87 -16.59 3.49
C LYS A 11 17.99 -15.87 2.72
N ARG A 12 18.04 -14.54 2.80
CA ARG A 12 19.11 -13.76 2.19
C ARG A 12 20.47 -14.15 2.76
N GLN A 13 20.59 -14.30 4.08
CA GLN A 13 21.85 -14.70 4.72
C GLN A 13 22.26 -16.12 4.34
N LYS A 14 21.29 -17.07 4.31
CA LYS A 14 21.55 -18.46 3.95
C LYS A 14 22.07 -18.62 2.52
N TYR A 15 21.52 -17.84 1.59
CA TYR A 15 21.86 -17.95 0.16
C TYR A 15 22.67 -16.74 -0.36
N LYS A 16 23.23 -15.92 0.53
CA LYS A 16 23.94 -14.69 0.14
C LYS A 16 25.09 -14.93 -0.84
N ALA A 17 25.79 -16.03 -0.69
CA ALA A 17 26.94 -16.39 -1.49
C ALA A 17 26.63 -17.42 -2.59
N LEU A 18 25.37 -17.89 -2.71
CA LEU A 18 25.01 -18.87 -3.73
C LEU A 18 25.09 -18.22 -5.12
N PRO A 19 26.02 -18.70 -6.01
CA PRO A 19 26.15 -18.11 -7.34
C PRO A 19 24.89 -18.36 -8.19
N THR A 20 24.55 -17.40 -9.01
CA THR A 20 23.50 -17.53 -10.04
C THR A 20 23.83 -16.60 -11.20
N LEU A 21 23.22 -16.84 -12.34
CA LEU A 21 23.36 -16.00 -13.52
C LEU A 21 22.43 -14.79 -13.41
N ALA A 22 22.96 -13.58 -13.60
CA ALA A 22 22.15 -12.39 -13.77
C ALA A 22 21.63 -12.27 -15.20
N PHE A 23 20.44 -11.66 -15.33
CA PHE A 23 19.83 -11.37 -16.61
C PHE A 23 19.62 -9.85 -16.75
N THR A 24 19.95 -9.32 -17.91
CA THR A 24 19.54 -7.98 -18.37
C THR A 24 18.81 -8.14 -19.68
N HIS A 25 17.70 -7.42 -19.87
CA HIS A 25 16.81 -7.62 -21.03
C HIS A 25 16.38 -9.07 -21.24
N PHE A 26 16.29 -9.83 -20.14
CA PHE A 26 16.04 -11.27 -20.11
C PHE A 26 17.07 -12.10 -20.88
N GLN A 27 18.28 -11.57 -21.08
CA GLN A 27 19.42 -12.26 -21.68
C GLN A 27 20.49 -12.53 -20.62
N PRO A 28 21.23 -13.66 -20.73
CA PRO A 28 22.36 -13.94 -19.86
C PRO A 28 23.36 -12.78 -19.84
N ALA A 29 23.73 -12.33 -18.65
CA ALA A 29 24.68 -11.25 -18.47
C ALA A 29 25.91 -11.74 -17.68
N GLN A 30 26.04 -11.32 -16.43
CA GLN A 30 27.18 -11.64 -15.58
C GLN A 30 26.77 -12.50 -14.39
N PRO A 31 27.69 -13.26 -13.79
CA PRO A 31 27.45 -13.95 -12.52
C PRO A 31 27.05 -12.96 -11.42
N THR A 32 26.12 -13.37 -10.58
CA THR A 32 25.69 -12.68 -9.37
C THR A 32 25.45 -13.71 -8.27
N THR A 33 24.78 -13.32 -7.20
CA THR A 33 24.35 -14.24 -6.15
C THR A 33 22.86 -14.14 -5.89
N VAL A 34 22.26 -15.22 -5.41
CA VAL A 34 20.86 -15.24 -4.97
C VAL A 34 20.60 -14.18 -3.90
N GLY A 35 21.55 -14.00 -2.97
CA GLY A 35 21.47 -12.94 -1.97
C GLY A 35 21.45 -11.54 -2.57
N LYS A 36 22.28 -11.26 -3.60
CA LYS A 36 22.26 -9.97 -4.30
C LYS A 36 20.92 -9.76 -5.02
N ARG A 37 20.38 -10.77 -5.68
CA ARG A 37 19.05 -10.68 -6.32
C ARG A 37 17.97 -10.36 -5.29
N ALA A 38 17.98 -11.03 -4.13
CA ALA A 38 17.02 -10.76 -3.05
C ALA A 38 17.12 -9.32 -2.50
N THR A 39 18.29 -8.68 -2.55
CA THR A 39 18.42 -7.28 -2.12
C THR A 39 17.72 -6.29 -3.04
N LEU A 40 17.48 -6.64 -4.30
CA LEU A 40 16.67 -5.80 -5.21
C LEU A 40 15.23 -5.74 -4.72
N TRP A 41 14.63 -6.88 -4.39
CA TRP A 41 13.28 -6.92 -3.84
C TRP A 41 13.17 -6.23 -2.47
N LEU A 42 14.19 -6.41 -1.62
CA LEU A 42 14.24 -5.73 -0.31
C LEU A 42 14.33 -4.21 -0.45
N MET A 43 15.02 -3.71 -1.47
CA MET A 43 15.12 -2.27 -1.70
C MET A 43 13.78 -1.67 -2.12
N GLU A 44 13.03 -2.35 -2.98
CA GLU A 44 11.67 -1.94 -3.35
C GLU A 44 10.76 -1.85 -2.11
N LEU A 45 10.73 -2.91 -1.31
CA LEU A 45 9.94 -2.93 -0.06
C LEU A 45 10.41 -1.89 0.97
N LYS A 46 11.70 -1.54 0.98
CA LYS A 46 12.21 -0.46 1.85
C LYS A 46 11.67 0.90 1.42
N LEU A 47 11.62 1.18 0.12
CA LEU A 47 11.03 2.40 -0.41
C LEU A 47 9.54 2.47 -0.09
N ASP A 48 8.82 1.36 -0.27
CA ASP A 48 7.40 1.28 0.09
C ASP A 48 7.16 1.55 1.59
N LEU A 49 8.06 1.05 2.46
CA LEU A 49 7.98 1.29 3.89
C LEU A 49 8.20 2.76 4.24
N ASP A 50 9.16 3.42 3.59
CA ASP A 50 9.43 4.84 3.81
C ASP A 50 8.22 5.71 3.41
N ASP A 51 7.59 5.39 2.27
CA ASP A 51 6.38 6.07 1.82
C ASP A 51 5.20 5.84 2.78
N LEU A 52 5.05 4.62 3.29
CA LEU A 52 4.02 4.28 4.27
C LEU A 52 4.22 4.99 5.60
N ASP A 53 5.43 5.02 6.12
CA ASP A 53 5.78 5.72 7.37
C ASP A 53 5.53 7.22 7.24
N TYR A 54 5.92 7.82 6.11
CA TYR A 54 5.62 9.22 5.81
C TYR A 54 4.12 9.48 5.75
N LEU A 55 3.36 8.61 5.07
CA LEU A 55 1.91 8.73 4.99
C LEU A 55 1.28 8.69 6.39
N ILE A 56 1.60 7.67 7.19
CA ILE A 56 1.07 7.51 8.55
C ILE A 56 1.37 8.74 9.40
N GLY A 57 2.61 9.21 9.40
CA GLY A 57 3.03 10.39 10.16
C GLY A 57 2.35 11.69 9.71
N SER A 58 1.90 11.75 8.45
CA SER A 58 1.22 12.93 7.89
C SER A 58 -0.30 12.90 8.03
N MET A 59 -0.89 11.77 8.47
CA MET A 59 -2.34 11.64 8.61
C MET A 59 -2.86 12.53 9.75
N ARG A 60 -3.99 13.19 9.50
CA ARG A 60 -4.68 14.05 10.48
C ARG A 60 -6.14 13.67 10.54
N LEU A 61 -6.77 13.92 11.67
CA LEU A 61 -8.20 13.77 11.81
C LEU A 61 -8.93 14.94 11.11
N LEU A 62 -10.15 14.73 10.64
CA LEU A 62 -10.99 15.82 10.13
C LEU A 62 -11.22 16.89 11.18
N GLY A 63 -11.50 16.49 12.41
CA GLY A 63 -11.94 17.37 13.49
C GLY A 63 -13.45 17.67 13.46
N SER A 64 -13.90 18.48 14.40
CA SER A 64 -15.29 18.97 14.50
C SER A 64 -15.47 20.24 13.68
N LYS A 65 -15.62 20.11 12.35
CA LYS A 65 -15.62 21.27 11.43
C LYS A 65 -17.03 21.80 11.13
N GLY A 66 -18.09 21.05 11.43
CA GLY A 66 -19.46 21.41 11.09
C GLY A 66 -19.81 21.17 9.62
N THR A 67 -20.99 21.61 9.19
CA THR A 67 -21.58 21.29 7.89
C THR A 67 -20.78 21.83 6.71
N THR A 68 -20.09 22.96 6.87
CA THR A 68 -19.35 23.64 5.81
C THR A 68 -17.85 23.83 6.11
N GLY A 69 -17.38 23.29 7.22
CA GLY A 69 -15.99 23.43 7.64
C GLY A 69 -15.66 24.74 8.39
N THR A 70 -16.63 25.60 8.59
CA THR A 70 -16.43 26.94 9.21
C THR A 70 -16.36 26.93 10.73
N GLN A 71 -16.89 25.87 11.36
CA GLN A 71 -17.06 25.77 12.83
C GLN A 71 -17.94 26.87 13.45
N ALA A 72 -18.75 27.58 12.64
CA ALA A 72 -19.55 28.72 13.09
C ALA A 72 -20.51 28.34 14.24
N SER A 73 -21.16 27.19 14.20
CA SER A 73 -22.04 26.72 15.27
C SER A 73 -21.29 26.43 16.58
N PHE A 74 -20.04 26.00 16.51
CA PHE A 74 -19.22 25.84 17.70
C PHE A 74 -18.72 27.19 18.24
N LEU A 75 -18.47 28.16 17.34
CA LEU A 75 -18.11 29.51 17.74
C LEU A 75 -19.26 30.18 18.53
N GLU A 76 -20.49 30.01 18.06
CA GLU A 76 -21.66 30.48 18.76
C GLU A 76 -21.84 29.77 20.12
N LEU A 77 -21.68 28.45 20.16
CA LEU A 77 -21.77 27.65 21.39
C LEU A 77 -20.73 28.08 22.45
N PHE A 78 -19.58 28.57 22.04
CA PHE A 78 -18.50 29.02 22.91
C PHE A 78 -18.40 30.55 23.04
N ASP A 79 -19.49 31.27 22.79
CA ASP A 79 -19.58 32.71 22.95
C ASP A 79 -18.46 33.49 22.20
N GLY A 80 -18.07 33.04 21.03
CA GLY A 80 -17.05 33.64 20.19
C GLY A 80 -15.59 33.27 20.56
N ASP A 81 -15.40 32.30 21.45
CA ASP A 81 -14.06 31.90 21.89
C ASP A 81 -13.39 30.93 20.88
N HIS A 82 -12.56 31.45 20.00
CA HIS A 82 -11.79 30.68 19.02
C HIS A 82 -10.78 29.72 19.65
N ASP A 83 -10.23 30.01 20.82
CA ASP A 83 -9.26 29.13 21.49
C ASP A 83 -9.91 27.87 22.02
N ARG A 84 -11.15 27.98 22.53
CA ARG A 84 -11.94 26.80 22.91
C ARG A 84 -12.20 25.89 21.72
N ILE A 85 -12.48 26.43 20.53
CA ILE A 85 -12.70 25.63 19.33
C ILE A 85 -11.41 24.89 18.93
N ARG A 86 -10.28 25.57 18.89
CA ARG A 86 -8.97 24.95 18.61
C ARG A 86 -8.63 23.87 19.64
N ARG A 87 -8.92 24.13 20.91
CA ARG A 87 -8.71 23.16 21.99
C ARG A 87 -9.64 21.94 21.86
N LEU A 88 -10.90 22.16 21.45
CA LEU A 88 -11.86 21.07 21.19
C LEU A 88 -11.30 20.12 20.11
N ASP A 89 -10.88 20.62 18.96
CA ASP A 89 -10.32 19.84 17.87
C ASP A 89 -9.11 19.02 18.35
N LYS A 90 -8.22 19.61 19.12
CA LYS A 90 -7.03 18.95 19.66
C LYS A 90 -7.37 17.83 20.66
N ILE A 91 -8.36 18.06 21.52
CA ILE A 91 -8.85 17.02 22.46
C ILE A 91 -9.46 15.86 21.69
N ILE A 92 -10.25 16.13 20.66
CA ILE A 92 -10.88 15.10 19.83
C ILE A 92 -9.80 14.29 19.09
N ALA A 93 -8.83 14.96 18.45
CA ALA A 93 -7.72 14.29 17.75
C ALA A 93 -6.99 13.33 18.70
N ASN A 94 -6.56 13.82 19.86
CA ASN A 94 -5.84 13.00 20.83
C ASN A 94 -6.66 11.80 21.34
N LYS A 95 -7.96 11.98 21.59
CA LYS A 95 -8.86 10.89 22.00
C LYS A 95 -9.03 9.83 20.91
N MET A 96 -8.92 10.22 19.64
CA MET A 96 -9.01 9.34 18.48
C MET A 96 -7.65 8.77 18.04
N GLY A 97 -6.56 9.08 18.78
CA GLY A 97 -5.22 8.58 18.48
C GLY A 97 -4.48 9.33 17.37
N PHE A 98 -4.94 10.53 17.01
CA PHE A 98 -4.27 11.38 16.04
C PHE A 98 -3.48 12.49 16.75
N GLU A 99 -2.39 12.90 16.12
CA GLU A 99 -1.56 13.99 16.63
C GLU A 99 -2.28 15.34 16.52
N ASP A 100 -3.01 15.56 15.41
CA ASP A 100 -3.68 16.84 15.12
C ASP A 100 -4.85 16.63 14.14
N VAL A 101 -5.55 17.74 13.83
CA VAL A 101 -6.62 17.81 12.83
C VAL A 101 -6.15 18.53 11.57
N TYR A 102 -6.83 18.32 10.44
CA TYR A 102 -6.63 19.16 9.26
C TYR A 102 -7.03 20.62 9.58
N PRO A 103 -6.16 21.61 9.32
CA PRO A 103 -6.46 22.99 9.65
C PRO A 103 -7.62 23.58 8.84
N VAL A 104 -7.81 23.08 7.62
CA VAL A 104 -8.86 23.52 6.69
C VAL A 104 -9.56 22.29 6.10
N SER A 105 -10.88 22.33 6.09
CA SER A 105 -11.71 21.33 5.42
C SER A 105 -13.06 21.94 5.03
N GLY A 106 -13.79 21.28 4.14
CA GLY A 106 -15.23 21.49 3.97
C GLY A 106 -16.05 20.66 4.97
N GLN A 107 -17.17 20.13 4.53
CA GLN A 107 -17.93 19.14 5.31
C GLN A 107 -17.13 17.83 5.52
N THR A 108 -16.24 17.53 4.58
CA THR A 108 -15.36 16.37 4.62
C THR A 108 -13.91 16.82 4.51
N TYR A 109 -12.96 15.95 4.87
CA TYR A 109 -11.55 16.16 4.53
C TYR A 109 -11.35 16.12 3.01
N SER A 110 -10.28 16.73 2.53
CA SER A 110 -9.91 16.70 1.10
C SER A 110 -9.79 15.26 0.61
N ARG A 111 -10.49 14.91 -0.47
CA ARG A 111 -10.40 13.56 -1.08
C ARG A 111 -9.04 13.24 -1.65
N LYS A 112 -8.15 14.23 -1.71
CA LYS A 112 -6.73 14.00 -1.97
C LYS A 112 -6.05 13.10 -0.91
N VAL A 113 -6.59 13.04 0.29
CA VAL A 113 -6.11 12.12 1.34
C VAL A 113 -6.33 10.67 0.90
N ASP A 114 -7.51 10.34 0.38
CA ASP A 114 -7.81 9.00 -0.15
C ASP A 114 -6.85 8.64 -1.28
N THR A 115 -6.60 9.58 -2.20
CA THR A 115 -5.62 9.42 -3.29
C THR A 115 -4.22 9.11 -2.75
N ARG A 116 -3.77 9.82 -1.73
CA ARG A 116 -2.45 9.58 -1.11
C ARG A 116 -2.35 8.19 -0.50
N VAL A 117 -3.39 7.74 0.20
CA VAL A 117 -3.44 6.39 0.79
C VAL A 117 -3.36 5.33 -0.29
N VAL A 118 -4.22 5.42 -1.29
CA VAL A 118 -4.29 4.38 -2.34
C VAL A 118 -3.05 4.38 -3.23
N ASN A 119 -2.40 5.53 -3.46
CA ASN A 119 -1.14 5.58 -4.19
C ASN A 119 -0.01 4.82 -3.47
N VAL A 120 0.09 4.93 -2.15
CA VAL A 120 1.06 4.13 -1.37
C VAL A 120 0.73 2.64 -1.46
N LEU A 121 -0.55 2.26 -1.35
CA LEU A 121 -0.97 0.88 -1.54
C LEU A 121 -0.67 0.36 -2.95
N ALA A 122 -0.86 1.18 -3.97
CA ALA A 122 -0.51 0.84 -5.35
C ALA A 122 1.00 0.67 -5.56
N GLY A 123 1.84 1.46 -4.88
CA GLY A 123 3.30 1.28 -4.83
C GLY A 123 3.66 -0.09 -4.27
N ILE A 124 3.13 -0.44 -3.11
CA ILE A 124 3.32 -1.75 -2.48
C ILE A 124 2.85 -2.89 -3.41
N ALA A 125 1.70 -2.70 -4.06
CA ALA A 125 1.19 -3.67 -5.03
C ALA A 125 2.12 -3.82 -6.25
N ALA A 126 2.72 -2.74 -6.75
CA ALA A 126 3.69 -2.79 -7.84
C ALA A 126 4.95 -3.57 -7.45
N SER A 127 5.48 -3.36 -6.25
CA SER A 127 6.61 -4.13 -5.71
C SER A 127 6.27 -5.61 -5.57
N ALA A 128 5.08 -5.94 -5.06
CA ALA A 128 4.60 -7.31 -4.95
C ALA A 128 4.41 -7.97 -6.32
N HIS A 129 3.88 -7.23 -7.30
CA HIS A 129 3.72 -7.71 -8.67
C HIS A 129 5.08 -8.01 -9.31
N LYS A 130 6.04 -7.07 -9.20
CA LYS A 130 7.40 -7.25 -9.70
C LYS A 130 8.06 -8.48 -9.08
N PHE A 131 8.04 -8.61 -7.77
CA PHE A 131 8.55 -9.78 -7.07
C PHE A 131 7.94 -11.08 -7.58
N SER A 132 6.62 -11.12 -7.73
CA SER A 132 5.91 -12.31 -8.19
C SER A 132 6.26 -12.68 -9.63
N ASN A 133 6.49 -11.70 -10.51
CA ASN A 133 6.96 -11.95 -11.86
C ASN A 133 8.39 -12.52 -11.89
N ASP A 134 9.29 -11.96 -11.08
CA ASP A 134 10.65 -12.48 -10.97
C ASP A 134 10.63 -13.96 -10.52
N ILE A 135 9.81 -14.31 -9.53
CA ILE A 135 9.63 -15.70 -9.08
C ILE A 135 9.13 -16.60 -10.22
N ARG A 136 8.13 -16.15 -10.99
CA ARG A 136 7.57 -16.93 -12.12
C ARG A 136 8.61 -17.16 -13.21
N LEU A 137 9.38 -16.14 -13.57
CA LEU A 137 10.46 -16.23 -14.55
C LEU A 137 11.58 -17.16 -14.07
N LEU A 138 11.99 -17.04 -12.81
CA LEU A 138 13.02 -17.92 -12.23
C LEU A 138 12.53 -19.37 -12.09
N GLN A 139 11.25 -19.59 -11.83
CA GLN A 139 10.67 -20.92 -11.81
C GLN A 139 10.61 -21.54 -13.23
N HIS A 140 10.32 -20.72 -14.26
CA HIS A 140 10.42 -21.16 -15.64
C HIS A 140 11.84 -21.64 -16.01
N LEU A 141 12.85 -20.90 -15.53
CA LEU A 141 14.28 -21.24 -15.71
C LEU A 141 14.75 -22.40 -14.81
N LYS A 142 13.91 -22.93 -13.94
CA LYS A 142 14.23 -23.98 -12.96
C LYS A 142 15.27 -23.58 -11.91
N GLU A 143 15.47 -22.26 -11.70
CA GLU A 143 16.39 -21.75 -10.68
C GLU A 143 15.78 -21.78 -9.28
N ILE A 144 14.48 -21.53 -9.17
CA ILE A 144 13.72 -21.60 -7.92
C ILE A 144 12.36 -22.22 -8.15
N GLU A 145 11.72 -22.70 -7.09
CA GLU A 145 10.35 -23.17 -7.10
C GLU A 145 9.60 -22.64 -5.88
N GLU A 146 8.30 -22.37 -6.05
CA GLU A 146 7.43 -22.14 -4.91
C GLU A 146 7.32 -23.42 -4.06
N PRO A 147 7.19 -23.27 -2.71
CA PRO A 147 6.93 -24.41 -1.86
C PRO A 147 5.65 -25.13 -2.29
N PHE A 148 5.77 -26.43 -2.57
CA PHE A 148 4.66 -27.27 -2.95
C PHE A 148 4.14 -28.02 -1.71
N GLU A 149 2.86 -27.91 -1.44
CA GLU A 149 2.25 -28.57 -0.27
C GLU A 149 1.99 -30.06 -0.58
N LYS A 150 2.10 -30.91 0.45
CA LYS A 150 1.95 -32.39 0.29
C LYS A 150 0.63 -32.79 -0.37
N ASN A 151 -0.43 -32.02 -0.16
CA ASN A 151 -1.76 -32.27 -0.69
C ASN A 151 -2.13 -31.36 -1.88
N GLN A 152 -1.17 -30.62 -2.43
CA GLN A 152 -1.42 -29.73 -3.56
C GLN A 152 -1.40 -30.49 -4.85
N ILE A 153 -2.48 -30.38 -5.64
CA ILE A 153 -2.55 -30.93 -6.98
C ILE A 153 -2.04 -29.87 -7.96
N GLY A 154 -0.90 -30.14 -8.60
CA GLY A 154 -0.29 -29.19 -9.55
C GLY A 154 -1.04 -29.11 -10.88
N SER A 155 -1.58 -30.22 -11.36
CA SER A 155 -2.39 -30.33 -12.57
C SER A 155 -3.13 -31.67 -12.55
N SER A 156 -4.38 -31.69 -12.97
CA SER A 156 -5.15 -32.91 -13.08
C SER A 156 -4.66 -33.87 -14.21
N ALA A 157 -3.98 -33.27 -15.22
CA ALA A 157 -3.51 -34.02 -16.39
C ALA A 157 -2.01 -34.33 -16.38
N MET A 158 -1.21 -33.59 -15.60
CA MET A 158 0.25 -33.66 -15.61
C MET A 158 0.81 -33.61 -14.18
N ALA A 159 1.06 -34.76 -13.58
CA ALA A 159 1.49 -34.90 -12.18
C ALA A 159 2.84 -34.17 -11.87
N TYR A 160 3.70 -34.05 -12.88
CA TYR A 160 4.99 -33.36 -12.76
C TYR A 160 4.91 -31.83 -12.84
N LYS A 161 3.76 -31.27 -13.26
CA LYS A 161 3.59 -29.83 -13.47
C LYS A 161 3.45 -29.10 -12.13
N ARG A 162 4.35 -28.13 -11.89
CA ARG A 162 4.33 -27.28 -10.72
C ARG A 162 4.08 -25.83 -11.13
N ASN A 163 2.86 -25.37 -10.92
CA ASN A 163 2.47 -23.99 -11.27
C ASN A 163 2.84 -23.03 -10.15
N PRO A 164 3.35 -21.81 -10.46
CA PRO A 164 3.62 -20.77 -9.47
C PRO A 164 2.31 -20.06 -9.06
N MET A 165 1.38 -20.80 -8.48
CA MET A 165 0.01 -20.36 -8.24
C MET A 165 -0.08 -19.19 -7.25
N ARG A 166 0.83 -19.13 -6.28
CA ARG A 166 0.88 -18.03 -5.29
C ARG A 166 1.33 -16.74 -5.96
N SER A 167 2.40 -16.80 -6.75
CA SER A 167 2.89 -15.65 -7.51
C SER A 167 1.87 -15.18 -8.57
N GLU A 168 1.17 -16.08 -9.23
CA GLU A 168 0.08 -15.72 -10.16
C GLU A 168 -1.04 -14.98 -9.44
N ARG A 169 -1.43 -15.45 -8.26
CA ARG A 169 -2.47 -14.79 -7.44
C ARG A 169 -2.01 -13.43 -6.94
N ILE A 170 -0.76 -13.31 -6.46
CA ILE A 170 -0.18 -12.03 -6.04
C ILE A 170 -0.24 -11.03 -7.21
N ALA A 171 0.23 -11.42 -8.39
CA ALA A 171 0.22 -10.55 -9.57
C ALA A 171 -1.21 -10.09 -9.93
N SER A 172 -2.18 -11.02 -9.90
CA SER A 172 -3.58 -10.71 -10.20
C SER A 172 -4.19 -9.72 -9.21
N LEU A 173 -3.99 -9.93 -7.90
CA LEU A 173 -4.49 -9.02 -6.87
C LEU A 173 -3.78 -7.66 -6.90
N ALA A 174 -2.48 -7.64 -7.17
CA ALA A 174 -1.73 -6.40 -7.34
C ALA A 174 -2.25 -5.57 -8.52
N ASN A 175 -2.59 -6.20 -9.65
CA ASN A 175 -3.22 -5.51 -10.77
C ASN A 175 -4.54 -4.83 -10.37
N PHE A 176 -5.36 -5.50 -9.57
CA PHE A 176 -6.61 -4.93 -9.07
C PHE A 176 -6.36 -3.67 -8.25
N VAL A 177 -5.43 -3.73 -7.27
CA VAL A 177 -5.09 -2.58 -6.42
C VAL A 177 -4.53 -1.41 -7.25
N MET A 178 -3.63 -1.69 -8.19
CA MET A 178 -3.06 -0.65 -9.05
C MET A 178 -4.11 0.00 -9.95
N ALA A 179 -5.05 -0.78 -10.50
CA ALA A 179 -6.13 -0.26 -11.32
C ALA A 179 -7.10 0.62 -10.52
N ASP A 180 -7.41 0.23 -9.27
CA ASP A 180 -8.30 0.98 -8.39
C ASP A 180 -7.69 2.31 -7.91
N ALA A 181 -6.38 2.49 -7.98
CA ALA A 181 -5.70 3.72 -7.57
C ALA A 181 -6.13 4.97 -8.38
N MET A 182 -6.69 4.80 -9.57
CA MET A 182 -7.24 5.90 -10.36
C MET A 182 -8.55 6.46 -9.79
N ASN A 183 -9.34 5.62 -9.13
CA ASN A 183 -10.67 5.99 -8.64
C ASN A 183 -10.63 7.16 -7.62
N PRO A 184 -9.86 7.13 -6.53
CA PRO A 184 -9.79 8.26 -5.62
C PRO A 184 -9.15 9.52 -6.25
N ALA A 185 -8.28 9.38 -7.23
CA ALA A 185 -7.73 10.52 -7.96
C ALA A 185 -8.82 11.25 -8.77
N ILE A 186 -9.67 10.51 -9.47
CA ILE A 186 -10.82 11.05 -10.21
C ILE A 186 -11.80 11.72 -9.24
N THR A 187 -12.16 11.05 -8.15
CA THR A 187 -13.04 11.61 -7.12
C THR A 187 -12.48 12.91 -6.52
N SER A 188 -11.17 12.95 -6.27
CA SER A 188 -10.50 14.16 -5.78
C SER A 188 -10.61 15.33 -6.75
N ALA A 189 -10.58 15.05 -8.06
CA ALA A 189 -10.68 16.07 -9.12
C ALA A 189 -12.11 16.56 -9.34
N THR A 190 -13.12 15.72 -9.07
CA THR A 190 -14.55 16.04 -9.31
C THR A 190 -15.29 16.54 -8.08
N GLN A 191 -14.65 16.57 -6.91
CA GLN A 191 -15.24 17.11 -5.68
C GLN A 191 -15.51 18.61 -5.81
N TRP A 192 -16.74 19.04 -5.52
CA TRP A 192 -17.13 20.45 -5.59
C TRP A 192 -17.18 21.09 -4.20
N PHE A 193 -16.67 22.32 -4.10
CA PHE A 193 -16.82 23.18 -2.92
C PHE A 193 -16.65 22.42 -1.60
N GLU A 194 -17.60 22.53 -0.70
CA GLU A 194 -17.56 21.92 0.63
C GLU A 194 -17.89 20.42 0.60
N ARG A 195 -18.67 19.94 -0.37
CA ARG A 195 -18.98 18.52 -0.59
C ARG A 195 -19.79 18.24 -1.85
N THR A 196 -19.49 17.06 -2.46
CA THR A 196 -20.39 16.33 -3.38
C THR A 196 -20.50 14.86 -2.93
N LEU A 197 -21.37 14.08 -3.58
CA LEU A 197 -21.51 12.62 -3.32
C LEU A 197 -20.62 11.76 -4.24
N ASP A 198 -19.75 12.35 -5.03
CA ASP A 198 -18.82 11.62 -5.91
C ASP A 198 -17.86 10.71 -5.13
N ASP A 199 -17.69 10.98 -3.84
CA ASP A 199 -16.91 10.17 -2.90
C ASP A 199 -17.55 8.81 -2.53
N SER A 200 -18.73 8.51 -3.05
CA SER A 200 -19.39 7.23 -2.80
C SER A 200 -18.60 6.03 -3.31
N ALA A 201 -17.85 6.19 -4.41
CA ALA A 201 -17.00 5.15 -4.96
C ALA A 201 -15.82 4.86 -4.01
N ASN A 202 -15.14 5.90 -3.49
CA ASN A 202 -14.00 5.75 -2.57
C ASN A 202 -14.36 4.92 -1.34
N LYS A 203 -15.55 5.15 -0.79
CA LYS A 203 -16.02 4.44 0.42
C LYS A 203 -16.35 2.97 0.22
N ARG A 204 -16.57 2.54 -1.02
CA ARG A 204 -17.05 1.19 -1.34
C ARG A 204 -16.02 0.32 -2.05
N MET A 205 -15.05 0.94 -2.71
CA MET A 205 -14.08 0.26 -3.55
C MET A 205 -12.66 0.35 -2.99
N SER A 206 -12.25 1.53 -2.54
CA SER A 206 -10.87 1.78 -2.10
C SER A 206 -10.63 1.46 -0.62
N VAL A 207 -11.71 1.41 0.17
CA VAL A 207 -11.67 1.06 1.60
C VAL A 207 -12.87 0.17 1.88
N PRO A 208 -12.76 -1.14 1.60
CA PRO A 208 -13.81 -2.10 1.93
C PRO A 208 -13.97 -2.28 3.43
#